data_3e6a16954fc268b91d0a219fdc532a30
#
_entry.id   3e6a16954fc268b91d0a219fdc532a30
#
_cell.length_a   1.000
_cell.length_b   1.000
_cell.length_c   1.000
_cell.angle_alpha   90.00
_cell.angle_beta   90.00
_cell.angle_gamma   90.00
#
_symmetry.space_group_name_H-M   'P 1'
#
loop_
_entity.id
_entity.type
_entity.pdbx_description
1 polymer ?
#
loop_
_entity_poly.entity_id
_entity_poly.type
_entity_poly.pdbx_seq_one_letter_code
_entity_poly.pdbx_strand_id
1 'polypeptide(L)'
;LSGLPAFYYPFKMLLARGCTIDLLLYSSEPKTVVESAHFRRENLIQIRPRHRGALGTLELPLHLAHATRQCLRARHYDFVYGMTEGSHMAVRTAAHMGIPCALRQFGTQEMANVLETIPSGWRRQLRALKDYTYITLSMRSRKNFLLATNDGSRADALYDILGVDRKKFAFYFWHSAVNIPAQQPIVDMDAQGSYPQVFQPLCLSHIGRIADVKRQDRSVRILGELHRRGYPFHLYLVGEKSSEAMYRACLDAAAEYGVADYVHMTGNQPQSVCRQYARNALATLLPGEWNRVNIFYEVMGEGCVVLTNNNHSVDEFIDRGNNCLVYDTEAEAAEQLIALLNDPQRAQRIRANAHRTAIEQFLTLEKRFGMEAQLVMDTASGRDTAHYPEII
;
A
#
# COMPACT_ATOMS: atom_id res chain seq x y z
N LEU A 1 11.09 9.35 -3.95
CA LEU A 1 10.97 8.42 -2.80
C LEU A 1 10.12 9.00 -1.67
N SER A 2 10.04 10.33 -1.53
CA SER A 2 9.21 10.99 -0.49
C SER A 2 7.70 10.74 -0.64
N GLY A 3 7.23 10.38 -1.83
CA GLY A 3 5.85 9.97 -2.10
C GLY A 3 5.54 8.49 -1.80
N LEU A 4 6.55 7.71 -1.35
CA LEU A 4 6.41 6.29 -1.03
C LEU A 4 6.97 6.02 0.37
N PRO A 5 6.21 6.32 1.44
CA PRO A 5 6.67 6.19 2.83
C PRO A 5 7.30 4.84 3.13
N ALA A 6 6.73 3.75 2.63
CA ALA A 6 7.21 2.40 2.84
C ALA A 6 8.64 2.15 2.33
N PHE A 7 9.11 2.91 1.32
CA PHE A 7 10.49 2.85 0.83
C PHE A 7 11.43 3.79 1.57
N TYR A 8 10.95 4.99 1.90
CA TYR A 8 11.77 6.06 2.44
C TYR A 8 12.02 5.92 3.95
N TYR A 9 10.98 5.61 4.71
CA TYR A 9 11.06 5.63 6.17
C TYR A 9 12.02 4.59 6.77
N PRO A 10 12.16 3.35 6.27
CA PRO A 10 13.17 2.43 6.78
C PRO A 10 14.59 3.01 6.69
N PHE A 11 14.93 3.63 5.56
CA PHE A 11 16.25 4.26 5.38
C PHE A 11 16.43 5.45 6.31
N LYS A 12 15.41 6.31 6.43
CA LYS A 12 15.43 7.45 7.36
C LYS A 12 15.69 6.98 8.80
N MET A 13 15.04 5.92 9.23
CA MET A 13 15.20 5.36 10.57
C MET A 13 16.59 4.74 10.80
N LEU A 14 17.14 4.06 9.80
CA LEU A 14 18.50 3.52 9.85
C LEU A 14 19.56 4.64 9.89
N LEU A 15 19.44 5.65 9.05
CA LEU A 15 20.33 6.81 9.05
C LEU A 15 20.29 7.56 10.38
N ALA A 16 19.11 7.75 10.98
CA ALA A 16 18.94 8.38 12.28
C ALA A 16 19.61 7.59 13.43
N ARG A 17 19.87 6.28 13.22
CA ARG A 17 20.60 5.40 14.15
C ARG A 17 22.09 5.30 13.85
N GLY A 18 22.62 6.15 12.96
CA GLY A 18 24.04 6.20 12.63
C GLY A 18 24.49 5.16 11.58
N CYS A 19 23.58 4.46 10.92
CA CYS A 19 23.93 3.55 9.83
C CYS A 19 24.37 4.36 8.59
N THR A 20 25.37 3.86 7.87
CA THR A 20 25.73 4.33 6.53
C THR A 20 25.04 3.46 5.50
N ILE A 21 24.42 4.04 4.49
CA ILE A 21 23.65 3.30 3.48
C ILE A 21 24.17 3.61 2.09
N ASP A 22 24.60 2.58 1.37
CA ASP A 22 24.84 2.61 -0.07
C ASP A 22 23.59 2.08 -0.77
N LEU A 23 23.07 2.85 -1.71
CA LEU A 23 21.84 2.50 -2.43
C LEU A 23 22.18 1.97 -3.81
N LEU A 24 21.91 0.67 -4.04
CA LEU A 24 22.01 0.04 -5.35
C LEU A 24 20.64 0.14 -6.05
N LEU A 25 20.54 1.01 -7.05
CA LEU A 25 19.31 1.29 -7.77
C LEU A 25 19.38 0.76 -9.19
N TYR A 26 18.40 -0.06 -9.58
CA TYR A 26 18.19 -0.44 -10.96
C TYR A 26 17.12 0.46 -11.59
N SER A 27 17.45 1.20 -12.63
CA SER A 27 16.54 2.10 -13.32
C SER A 27 16.79 2.14 -14.82
N SER A 28 15.72 2.07 -15.60
CA SER A 28 15.75 2.26 -17.05
C SER A 28 15.85 3.74 -17.44
N GLU A 29 15.58 4.67 -16.52
CA GLU A 29 15.63 6.11 -16.78
C GLU A 29 17.02 6.69 -16.59
N PRO A 30 17.46 7.58 -17.51
CA PRO A 30 18.85 8.05 -17.54
C PRO A 30 19.26 8.92 -16.35
N LYS A 31 18.32 9.49 -15.59
CA LYS A 31 18.62 10.41 -14.48
C LYS A 31 17.47 10.44 -13.46
N THR A 32 17.22 9.35 -12.79
CA THR A 32 16.51 9.50 -11.52
C THR A 32 17.55 9.93 -10.49
N VAL A 33 17.84 11.21 -10.44
CA VAL A 33 18.66 11.78 -9.36
C VAL A 33 17.79 11.71 -8.12
N VAL A 34 18.06 10.74 -7.26
CA VAL A 34 17.56 10.75 -5.90
C VAL A 34 18.41 11.75 -5.12
N GLU A 35 18.29 13.03 -5.46
CA GLU A 35 18.79 14.09 -4.61
C GLU A 35 17.81 14.23 -3.45
N SER A 36 18.11 13.53 -2.36
CA SER A 36 17.50 13.83 -1.08
C SER A 36 18.59 14.36 -0.17
N ALA A 37 18.24 15.24 0.76
CA ALA A 37 19.13 15.69 1.83
C ALA A 37 19.71 14.54 2.68
N HIS A 38 19.26 13.30 2.44
CA HIS A 38 19.59 12.10 3.20
C HIS A 38 20.47 11.10 2.46
N PHE A 39 20.59 11.19 1.12
CA PHE A 39 21.46 10.31 0.33
C PHE A 39 22.47 11.13 -0.43
N ARG A 40 23.73 10.96 -0.10
CA ARG A 40 24.81 11.59 -0.85
C ARG A 40 24.95 10.90 -2.20
N ARG A 41 25.27 11.64 -3.26
CA ARG A 41 25.43 11.12 -4.62
C ARG A 41 26.49 10.01 -4.71
N GLU A 42 27.51 10.07 -3.88
CA GLU A 42 28.58 9.07 -3.77
C GLU A 42 28.12 7.70 -3.27
N ASN A 43 26.94 7.64 -2.61
CA ASN A 43 26.38 6.40 -2.09
C ASN A 43 25.31 5.80 -3.04
N LEU A 44 25.14 6.38 -4.22
CA LEU A 44 24.20 5.91 -5.22
C LEU A 44 24.91 5.15 -6.34
N ILE A 45 24.68 3.85 -6.43
CA ILE A 45 25.17 2.99 -7.51
C ILE A 45 23.99 2.69 -8.43
N GLN A 46 23.99 3.32 -9.61
CA GLN A 46 22.93 3.14 -10.59
C GLN A 46 23.32 2.07 -11.62
N ILE A 47 22.51 1.03 -11.74
CA ILE A 47 22.64 0.00 -12.77
C ILE A 47 21.60 0.29 -13.86
N ARG A 48 22.03 0.27 -15.11
CA ARG A 48 21.14 0.44 -16.26
C ARG A 48 20.96 -0.87 -16.99
N PRO A 49 19.74 -1.20 -17.44
CA PRO A 49 19.53 -2.31 -18.35
C PRO A 49 20.24 -2.03 -19.67
N ARG A 50 20.80 -3.07 -20.28
CA ARG A 50 21.36 -3.00 -21.64
C ARG A 50 20.27 -3.01 -22.70
N HIS A 51 19.17 -3.71 -22.40
CA HIS A 51 18.02 -3.84 -23.27
C HIS A 51 16.75 -3.27 -22.64
N ARG A 52 15.76 -2.92 -23.46
CA ARG A 52 14.44 -2.45 -23.03
C ARG A 52 13.42 -3.61 -23.10
N GLY A 53 12.30 -3.48 -22.39
CA GLY A 53 11.21 -4.46 -22.40
C GLY A 53 11.57 -5.79 -21.75
N ALA A 54 11.05 -6.90 -22.27
CA ALA A 54 11.16 -8.23 -21.68
C ALA A 54 12.63 -8.70 -21.50
N LEU A 55 13.52 -8.36 -22.45
CA LEU A 55 14.95 -8.70 -22.34
C LEU A 55 15.60 -7.96 -21.16
N GLY A 56 15.31 -6.68 -20.95
CA GLY A 56 15.79 -5.93 -19.79
C GLY A 56 15.30 -6.51 -18.46
N THR A 57 14.07 -7.01 -18.44
CA THR A 57 13.52 -7.70 -17.25
C THR A 57 14.27 -9.01 -16.96
N LEU A 58 14.64 -9.78 -17.96
CA LEU A 58 15.44 -11.01 -17.81
C LEU A 58 16.88 -10.74 -17.37
N GLU A 59 17.46 -9.62 -17.79
CA GLU A 59 18.82 -9.23 -17.41
C GLU A 59 18.92 -8.71 -15.97
N LEU A 60 17.84 -8.13 -15.42
CA LEU A 60 17.82 -7.52 -14.10
C LEU A 60 18.43 -8.40 -13.00
N PRO A 61 18.05 -9.69 -12.85
CA PRO A 61 18.60 -10.54 -11.81
C PRO A 61 20.11 -10.73 -11.91
N LEU A 62 20.63 -10.88 -13.13
CA LEU A 62 22.04 -11.08 -13.39
C LEU A 62 22.87 -9.82 -13.11
N HIS A 63 22.38 -8.68 -13.57
CA HIS A 63 23.02 -7.38 -13.32
C HIS A 63 23.04 -7.04 -11.84
N LEU A 64 21.95 -7.26 -11.12
CA LEU A 64 21.89 -7.05 -9.68
C LEU A 64 22.86 -7.98 -8.94
N ALA A 65 22.90 -9.28 -9.28
CA ALA A 65 23.83 -10.22 -8.68
C ALA A 65 25.30 -9.81 -8.91
N HIS A 66 25.62 -9.40 -10.15
CA HIS A 66 26.97 -8.98 -10.51
C HIS A 66 27.39 -7.70 -9.74
N ALA A 67 26.58 -6.66 -9.79
CA ALA A 67 26.85 -5.39 -9.11
C ALA A 67 26.91 -5.57 -7.59
N THR A 68 26.01 -6.33 -7.01
CA THR A 68 26.06 -6.66 -5.58
C THR A 68 27.38 -7.32 -5.23
N ARG A 69 27.80 -8.33 -6.00
CA ARG A 69 29.09 -9.00 -5.77
C ARG A 69 30.28 -8.06 -5.87
N GLN A 70 30.26 -7.12 -6.82
CA GLN A 70 31.32 -6.11 -6.95
C GLN A 70 31.35 -5.20 -5.74
N CYS A 71 30.21 -4.66 -5.29
CA CYS A 71 30.12 -3.84 -4.10
C CYS A 71 30.65 -4.55 -2.85
N LEU A 72 30.17 -5.79 -2.62
CA LEU A 72 30.54 -6.61 -1.46
C LEU A 72 32.04 -7.04 -1.45
N ARG A 73 32.69 -7.04 -2.59
CA ARG A 73 34.14 -7.26 -2.68
C ARG A 73 34.97 -6.00 -2.50
N ALA A 74 34.42 -4.86 -2.88
CA ALA A 74 35.10 -3.56 -2.83
C ALA A 74 35.08 -2.93 -1.44
N ARG A 75 34.04 -3.20 -0.65
CA ARG A 75 33.83 -2.61 0.67
C ARG A 75 33.21 -3.63 1.63
N HIS A 76 33.44 -3.42 2.93
CA HIS A 76 32.74 -4.18 3.97
C HIS A 76 31.30 -3.66 4.14
N TYR A 77 30.35 -4.58 4.24
CA TYR A 77 28.95 -4.30 4.55
C TYR A 77 28.47 -5.28 5.61
N ASP A 78 27.82 -4.75 6.64
CA ASP A 78 27.24 -5.53 7.73
C ASP A 78 25.94 -6.19 7.32
N PHE A 79 25.22 -5.62 6.35
CA PHE A 79 23.90 -6.09 5.94
C PHE A 79 23.55 -5.72 4.50
N VAL A 80 22.77 -6.59 3.84
CA VAL A 80 22.15 -6.31 2.54
C VAL A 80 20.65 -6.37 2.66
N TYR A 81 19.96 -5.24 2.41
CA TYR A 81 18.51 -5.14 2.47
C TYR A 81 17.91 -4.97 1.07
N GLY A 82 17.31 -6.03 0.55
CA GLY A 82 16.59 -6.01 -0.71
C GLY A 82 15.21 -5.38 -0.56
N MET A 83 14.90 -4.40 -1.39
CA MET A 83 13.57 -3.78 -1.46
C MET A 83 12.87 -4.25 -2.73
N THR A 84 11.69 -4.80 -2.59
CA THR A 84 10.91 -5.49 -3.62
C THR A 84 11.45 -6.88 -4.02
N GLU A 85 10.57 -7.67 -4.60
CA GLU A 85 10.86 -9.02 -5.12
C GLU A 85 11.95 -9.04 -6.20
N GLY A 86 12.09 -7.95 -6.96
CA GLY A 86 13.12 -7.81 -7.99
C GLY A 86 14.55 -7.85 -7.44
N SER A 87 14.74 -7.52 -6.16
CA SER A 87 16.06 -7.53 -5.50
C SER A 87 16.51 -8.91 -4.98
N HIS A 88 15.72 -9.99 -5.18
CA HIS A 88 16.00 -11.32 -4.65
C HIS A 88 17.40 -11.85 -5.01
N MET A 89 17.93 -11.50 -6.19
CA MET A 89 19.28 -11.95 -6.60
C MET A 89 20.40 -11.19 -5.88
N ALA A 90 20.19 -9.94 -5.51
CA ALA A 90 21.12 -9.20 -4.65
C ALA A 90 21.20 -9.86 -3.27
N VAL A 91 20.03 -10.13 -2.66
CA VAL A 91 19.92 -10.81 -1.37
C VAL A 91 20.52 -12.22 -1.42
N ARG A 92 20.23 -13.01 -2.44
CA ARG A 92 20.84 -14.33 -2.64
C ARG A 92 22.35 -14.26 -2.78
N THR A 93 22.87 -13.25 -3.48
CA THR A 93 24.32 -13.06 -3.64
C THR A 93 24.98 -12.77 -2.29
N ALA A 94 24.38 -11.87 -1.48
CA ALA A 94 24.88 -11.58 -0.13
C ALA A 94 24.89 -12.84 0.75
N ALA A 95 23.78 -13.61 0.75
CA ALA A 95 23.69 -14.85 1.50
C ALA A 95 24.77 -15.90 1.11
N HIS A 96 25.14 -15.99 -0.18
CA HIS A 96 26.22 -16.86 -0.65
C HIS A 96 27.61 -16.36 -0.24
N MET A 97 27.77 -15.07 -0.01
CA MET A 97 29.00 -14.47 0.48
C MET A 97 29.07 -14.42 2.03
N GLY A 98 28.09 -15.00 2.73
CA GLY A 98 28.05 -15.05 4.18
C GLY A 98 27.65 -13.74 4.85
N ILE A 99 27.11 -12.77 4.09
CA ILE A 99 26.69 -11.47 4.63
C ILE A 99 25.22 -11.56 5.05
N PRO A 100 24.87 -11.11 6.27
CA PRO A 100 23.50 -11.02 6.72
C PRO A 100 22.63 -10.25 5.72
N CYS A 101 21.44 -10.76 5.43
CA CYS A 101 20.60 -10.15 4.40
C CYS A 101 19.11 -10.44 4.60
N ALA A 102 18.29 -9.56 4.11
CA ALA A 102 16.84 -9.70 4.15
C ALA A 102 16.18 -9.13 2.90
N LEU A 103 14.92 -9.52 2.71
CA LEU A 103 14.07 -9.00 1.65
C LEU A 103 12.83 -8.35 2.24
N ARG A 104 12.50 -7.16 1.74
CA ARG A 104 11.22 -6.50 1.93
C ARG A 104 10.33 -6.70 0.72
N GLN A 105 9.11 -7.18 0.95
CA GLN A 105 8.10 -7.42 -0.09
C GLN A 105 6.87 -6.55 0.17
N PHE A 106 6.38 -5.89 -0.88
CA PHE A 106 5.24 -4.98 -0.82
C PHE A 106 4.02 -5.63 -1.47
N GLY A 107 3.35 -6.51 -0.72
CA GLY A 107 2.21 -7.27 -1.22
C GLY A 107 2.58 -8.39 -2.20
N THR A 108 1.62 -9.21 -2.52
CA THR A 108 1.75 -10.35 -3.44
C THR A 108 0.68 -10.37 -4.51
N GLN A 109 -0.02 -9.26 -4.66
CA GLN A 109 -1.14 -9.13 -5.58
C GLN A 109 -2.21 -10.22 -5.34
N GLU A 110 -2.80 -10.76 -6.38
CA GLU A 110 -3.79 -11.85 -6.33
C GLU A 110 -3.18 -13.26 -6.31
N MET A 111 -1.86 -13.37 -6.19
CA MET A 111 -1.13 -14.62 -6.39
C MET A 111 -1.68 -15.77 -5.53
N ALA A 112 -1.98 -15.52 -4.25
CA ALA A 112 -2.51 -16.54 -3.36
C ALA A 112 -3.87 -17.05 -3.87
N ASN A 113 -4.79 -16.15 -4.18
CA ASN A 113 -6.13 -16.49 -4.66
C ASN A 113 -6.07 -17.26 -5.99
N VAL A 114 -5.25 -16.80 -6.94
CA VAL A 114 -5.08 -17.47 -8.24
C VAL A 114 -4.48 -18.88 -8.07
N LEU A 115 -3.45 -19.03 -7.24
CA LEU A 115 -2.80 -20.33 -7.06
C LEU A 115 -3.65 -21.33 -6.28
N GLU A 116 -4.52 -20.90 -5.38
CA GLU A 116 -5.43 -21.78 -4.66
C GLU A 116 -6.47 -22.45 -5.56
N THR A 117 -6.87 -21.80 -6.67
CA THR A 117 -7.78 -22.42 -7.65
C THR A 117 -7.15 -23.59 -8.42
N ILE A 118 -5.83 -23.73 -8.35
CA ILE A 118 -5.09 -24.78 -9.07
C ILE A 118 -4.79 -25.91 -8.09
N PRO A 119 -5.08 -27.19 -8.44
CA PRO A 119 -4.73 -28.33 -7.59
C PRO A 119 -3.25 -28.30 -7.18
N SER A 120 -2.94 -28.73 -5.95
CA SER A 120 -1.57 -28.81 -5.44
C SER A 120 -0.70 -29.67 -6.34
N GLY A 121 0.60 -29.35 -6.41
CA GLY A 121 1.56 -30.10 -7.19
C GLY A 121 2.30 -29.29 -8.26
N TRP A 122 2.91 -29.98 -9.23
CA TRP A 122 3.81 -29.37 -10.22
C TRP A 122 3.13 -28.28 -11.10
N ARG A 123 1.84 -28.42 -11.39
CA ARG A 123 1.09 -27.44 -12.20
C ARG A 123 0.98 -26.10 -11.50
N ARG A 124 0.67 -26.12 -10.20
CA ARG A 124 0.64 -24.91 -9.36
C ARG A 124 2.02 -24.25 -9.30
N GLN A 125 3.08 -25.06 -9.13
CA GLN A 125 4.46 -24.56 -9.09
C GLN A 125 4.89 -23.94 -10.43
N LEU A 126 4.53 -24.57 -11.53
CA LEU A 126 4.81 -24.05 -12.87
C LEU A 126 4.08 -22.72 -13.12
N ARG A 127 2.81 -22.64 -12.72
CA ARG A 127 2.03 -21.39 -12.82
C ARG A 127 2.65 -20.27 -11.99
N ALA A 128 3.04 -20.55 -10.75
CA ALA A 128 3.71 -19.60 -9.88
C ALA A 128 5.03 -19.09 -10.49
N LEU A 129 5.83 -19.97 -11.06
CA LEU A 129 7.08 -19.59 -11.73
C LEU A 129 6.84 -18.82 -13.03
N LYS A 130 5.77 -19.11 -13.77
CA LYS A 130 5.47 -18.44 -15.03
C LYS A 130 4.96 -17.02 -14.81
N ASP A 131 3.94 -16.87 -13.97
CA ASP A 131 3.20 -15.61 -13.86
C ASP A 131 3.69 -14.72 -12.72
N TYR A 132 4.33 -15.32 -11.68
CA TYR A 132 4.81 -14.64 -10.49
C TYR A 132 6.27 -14.97 -10.18
N THR A 133 7.11 -14.99 -11.21
CA THR A 133 8.51 -15.44 -11.15
C THR A 133 9.27 -14.79 -10.00
N TYR A 134 9.28 -13.47 -9.93
CA TYR A 134 10.09 -12.74 -8.93
C TYR A 134 9.59 -12.98 -7.50
N ILE A 135 8.27 -12.97 -7.28
CA ILE A 135 7.68 -13.26 -5.96
C ILE A 135 8.05 -14.70 -5.54
N THR A 136 7.85 -15.68 -6.43
CA THR A 136 8.18 -17.09 -6.18
C THR A 136 9.66 -17.29 -5.84
N LEU A 137 10.56 -16.67 -6.60
CA LEU A 137 12.01 -16.78 -6.37
C LEU A 137 12.42 -16.02 -5.10
N SER A 138 11.81 -14.88 -4.81
CA SER A 138 12.09 -14.11 -3.59
C SER A 138 11.73 -14.90 -2.34
N MET A 139 10.57 -15.57 -2.33
CA MET A 139 10.15 -16.41 -1.21
C MET A 139 11.08 -17.61 -0.97
N ARG A 140 11.61 -18.20 -2.03
CA ARG A 140 12.51 -19.38 -1.97
C ARG A 140 13.98 -19.03 -1.76
N SER A 141 14.38 -17.79 -1.90
CA SER A 141 15.78 -17.38 -1.76
C SER A 141 16.26 -17.47 -0.32
N ARG A 142 17.53 -17.88 -0.14
CA ARG A 142 18.20 -17.87 1.16
C ARG A 142 18.38 -16.43 1.64
N LYS A 143 18.03 -16.18 2.89
CA LYS A 143 18.08 -14.88 3.60
C LYS A 143 17.91 -15.11 5.09
N ASN A 144 18.17 -14.10 5.91
CA ASN A 144 17.91 -14.17 7.35
C ASN A 144 16.41 -13.97 7.63
N PHE A 145 15.79 -12.97 7.01
CA PHE A 145 14.35 -12.79 7.13
C PHE A 145 13.70 -12.27 5.84
N LEU A 146 12.40 -12.51 5.73
CA LEU A 146 11.51 -11.88 4.77
C LEU A 146 10.48 -11.05 5.54
N LEU A 147 10.39 -9.78 5.21
CA LEU A 147 9.38 -8.89 5.73
C LEU A 147 8.36 -8.58 4.63
N ALA A 148 7.18 -9.16 4.71
CA ALA A 148 6.08 -8.89 3.80
C ALA A 148 5.12 -7.86 4.38
N THR A 149 4.56 -7.01 3.53
CA THR A 149 3.51 -6.08 3.96
C THR A 149 2.19 -6.82 4.02
N ASN A 150 1.50 -6.72 5.15
CA ASN A 150 0.14 -7.21 5.32
C ASN A 150 -0.83 -6.18 4.70
N ASP A 151 -1.05 -6.31 3.40
CA ASP A 151 -1.90 -5.43 2.60
C ASP A 151 -3.21 -6.10 2.13
N GLY A 152 -3.50 -7.28 2.69
CA GLY A 152 -4.64 -8.11 2.31
C GLY A 152 -4.37 -9.08 1.16
N SER A 153 -3.17 -9.05 0.54
CA SER A 153 -2.81 -9.96 -0.57
C SER A 153 -2.39 -11.37 -0.12
N ARG A 154 -2.52 -11.69 1.18
CA ARG A 154 -2.31 -13.02 1.75
C ARG A 154 -0.91 -13.60 1.51
N ALA A 155 0.13 -12.78 1.68
CA ALA A 155 1.51 -13.21 1.53
C ALA A 155 1.90 -14.36 2.50
N ASP A 156 1.27 -14.43 3.67
CA ASP A 156 1.40 -15.50 4.65
C ASP A 156 0.95 -16.86 4.11
N ALA A 157 -0.19 -16.91 3.41
CA ALA A 157 -0.70 -18.14 2.79
C ALA A 157 0.21 -18.68 1.68
N LEU A 158 0.97 -17.80 1.01
CA LEU A 158 1.84 -18.21 -0.09
C LEU A 158 2.94 -19.20 0.31
N TYR A 159 3.39 -19.21 1.56
CA TYR A 159 4.35 -20.20 2.03
C TYR A 159 3.83 -21.61 1.87
N ASP A 160 2.62 -21.85 2.34
CA ASP A 160 1.98 -23.16 2.31
C ASP A 160 1.61 -23.51 0.85
N ILE A 161 1.07 -22.56 0.09
CA ILE A 161 0.72 -22.71 -1.32
C ILE A 161 1.93 -23.09 -2.17
N LEU A 162 3.09 -22.48 -1.90
CA LEU A 162 4.33 -22.72 -2.63
C LEU A 162 5.20 -23.85 -2.04
N GLY A 163 4.81 -24.40 -0.89
CA GLY A 163 5.60 -25.41 -0.18
C GLY A 163 6.97 -24.87 0.24
N VAL A 164 7.04 -23.62 0.68
CA VAL A 164 8.28 -22.99 1.15
C VAL A 164 8.51 -23.40 2.61
N ASP A 165 9.70 -23.92 2.88
CA ASP A 165 10.09 -24.30 4.23
C ASP A 165 10.34 -23.04 5.10
N ARG A 166 9.43 -22.78 6.01
CA ARG A 166 9.48 -21.63 6.93
C ARG A 166 10.69 -21.66 7.89
N LYS A 167 11.32 -22.85 8.08
CA LYS A 167 12.50 -22.97 8.95
C LYS A 167 13.78 -22.37 8.35
N LYS A 168 13.74 -22.00 7.07
CA LYS A 168 14.93 -21.47 6.37
C LYS A 168 15.25 -20.02 6.67
N PHE A 169 14.29 -19.24 7.17
CA PHE A 169 14.44 -17.84 7.51
C PHE A 169 13.26 -17.37 8.37
N ALA A 170 13.41 -16.26 9.09
CA ALA A 170 12.32 -15.63 9.83
C ALA A 170 11.35 -14.94 8.85
N PHE A 171 10.05 -15.05 9.10
CA PHE A 171 9.01 -14.39 8.32
C PHE A 171 8.24 -13.40 9.19
N TYR A 172 8.19 -12.17 8.72
CA TYR A 172 7.45 -11.10 9.36
C TYR A 172 6.38 -10.60 8.40
N PHE A 173 5.13 -10.56 8.85
CA PHE A 173 3.97 -10.13 8.10
C PHE A 173 3.34 -8.93 8.80
N TRP A 174 3.81 -7.74 8.46
CA TRP A 174 3.49 -6.52 9.19
C TRP A 174 2.64 -5.57 8.37
N HIS A 175 1.66 -4.95 9.02
CA HIS A 175 0.86 -3.89 8.42
C HIS A 175 1.72 -2.74 7.89
N SER A 176 1.16 -2.00 6.97
CA SER A 176 1.65 -0.67 6.64
C SER A 176 1.48 0.26 7.84
N ALA A 177 2.05 1.44 7.77
CA ALA A 177 1.97 2.43 8.81
C ALA A 177 1.55 3.79 8.25
N VAL A 178 0.91 4.58 9.07
CA VAL A 178 0.41 5.90 8.70
C VAL A 178 0.76 6.94 9.76
N ASN A 179 0.67 8.20 9.38
CA ASN A 179 0.74 9.28 10.34
C ASN A 179 -0.66 9.53 10.88
N ILE A 180 -0.89 9.14 12.14
CA ILE A 180 -2.19 9.30 12.82
C ILE A 180 -2.11 10.57 13.66
N PRO A 181 -2.98 11.56 13.46
CA PRO A 181 -3.06 12.72 14.35
C PRO A 181 -3.41 12.28 15.77
N ALA A 182 -2.72 12.83 16.77
CA ALA A 182 -2.96 12.52 18.18
C ALA A 182 -4.37 12.93 18.65
N GLN A 183 -4.94 13.93 18.02
CA GLN A 183 -6.32 14.36 18.23
C GLN A 183 -7.09 14.20 16.94
N GLN A 184 -8.36 13.77 17.06
CA GLN A 184 -9.25 13.76 15.91
C GLN A 184 -9.29 15.16 15.30
N PRO A 185 -8.94 15.30 14.01
CA PRO A 185 -9.06 16.60 13.37
C PRO A 185 -10.50 17.07 13.47
N ILE A 186 -10.69 18.29 14.01
CA ILE A 186 -11.99 18.93 14.02
C ILE A 186 -12.33 19.17 12.55
N VAL A 187 -13.36 18.50 12.07
CA VAL A 187 -14.01 18.91 10.83
C VAL A 187 -14.80 20.15 11.22
N ASP A 188 -14.32 21.32 10.79
CA ASP A 188 -15.04 22.56 10.99
C ASP A 188 -16.40 22.46 10.29
N MET A 189 -17.38 21.98 11.05
CA MET A 189 -18.78 22.16 10.68
C MET A 189 -19.16 23.54 11.18
N ASP A 190 -19.78 24.34 10.32
CA ASP A 190 -20.36 25.59 10.76
C ASP A 190 -21.40 25.34 11.88
N ALA A 191 -21.85 26.43 12.56
CA ALA A 191 -22.81 26.32 13.64
C ALA A 191 -24.16 25.71 13.22
N GLN A 192 -24.38 25.50 11.91
CA GLN A 192 -25.57 24.90 11.32
C GLN A 192 -25.32 23.42 10.92
N GLY A 193 -24.13 22.86 11.19
CA GLY A 193 -23.77 21.47 10.82
C GLY A 193 -23.40 21.32 9.34
N SER A 194 -23.12 22.41 8.63
CA SER A 194 -22.69 22.40 7.23
C SER A 194 -21.17 22.31 7.13
N TYR A 195 -20.68 21.63 6.10
CA TYR A 195 -19.25 21.52 5.83
C TYR A 195 -18.69 22.83 5.23
N PRO A 196 -17.40 23.20 5.47
CA PRO A 196 -16.80 24.40 4.90
C PRO A 196 -16.96 24.45 3.38
N GLN A 197 -17.32 25.60 2.86
CA GLN A 197 -17.72 25.84 1.45
C GLN A 197 -16.61 25.72 0.39
N VAL A 198 -15.46 25.15 0.70
CA VAL A 198 -14.39 24.92 -0.29
C VAL A 198 -14.74 23.77 -1.25
N PHE A 199 -15.63 22.91 -0.84
CA PHE A 199 -16.17 21.80 -1.63
C PHE A 199 -17.68 21.95 -1.72
N GLN A 200 -18.28 21.44 -2.80
CA GLN A 200 -19.72 21.42 -2.95
C GLN A 200 -20.36 20.79 -1.70
N PRO A 201 -21.51 21.29 -1.23
CA PRO A 201 -22.07 20.93 0.09
C PRO A 201 -22.36 19.44 0.26
N LEU A 202 -22.52 18.70 -0.85
CA LEU A 202 -22.68 17.25 -0.83
C LEU A 202 -21.55 16.62 -1.64
N CYS A 203 -20.49 16.19 -0.97
CA CYS A 203 -19.37 15.58 -1.68
C CYS A 203 -18.94 14.24 -1.09
N LEU A 204 -18.41 13.41 -1.98
CA LEU A 204 -17.75 12.15 -1.72
C LEU A 204 -16.32 12.22 -2.24
N SER A 205 -15.41 11.45 -1.69
CA SER A 205 -14.06 11.35 -2.20
C SER A 205 -13.69 9.88 -2.49
N HIS A 206 -12.82 9.66 -3.47
CA HIS A 206 -12.11 8.40 -3.66
C HIS A 206 -10.64 8.75 -3.89
N ILE A 207 -9.78 8.41 -2.95
CA ILE A 207 -8.37 8.80 -2.95
C ILE A 207 -7.52 7.59 -3.31
N GLY A 208 -6.75 7.71 -4.39
CA GLY A 208 -5.87 6.67 -4.88
C GLY A 208 -5.66 6.76 -6.39
N ARG A 209 -4.57 6.17 -6.89
CA ARG A 209 -4.33 6.07 -8.34
C ARG A 209 -5.55 5.45 -9.03
N ILE A 210 -5.94 6.00 -10.18
CA ILE A 210 -7.01 5.42 -11.01
C ILE A 210 -6.45 4.14 -11.62
N ALA A 211 -6.82 2.99 -11.05
CA ALA A 211 -6.27 1.68 -11.36
C ALA A 211 -7.32 0.58 -11.18
N ASP A 212 -7.20 -0.52 -11.94
CA ASP A 212 -8.20 -1.58 -12.01
C ASP A 212 -8.54 -2.16 -10.63
N VAL A 213 -7.54 -2.38 -9.79
CA VAL A 213 -7.72 -2.90 -8.41
C VAL A 213 -8.41 -1.93 -7.45
N LYS A 214 -8.54 -0.64 -7.81
CA LYS A 214 -9.17 0.38 -6.96
C LYS A 214 -10.65 0.57 -7.26
N ARG A 215 -11.13 0.13 -8.42
CA ARG A 215 -12.54 0.10 -8.80
C ARG A 215 -13.24 1.45 -8.65
N GLN A 216 -12.61 2.53 -9.16
CA GLN A 216 -13.23 3.86 -9.15
C GLN A 216 -14.55 3.90 -9.94
N ASP A 217 -14.71 3.04 -10.92
CA ASP A 217 -15.97 2.83 -11.66
C ASP A 217 -17.16 2.55 -10.71
N ARG A 218 -16.96 1.77 -9.65
CA ARG A 218 -17.98 1.51 -8.64
C ARG A 218 -18.34 2.77 -7.85
N SER A 219 -17.36 3.62 -7.54
CA SER A 219 -17.65 4.90 -6.87
C SER A 219 -18.52 5.82 -7.73
N VAL A 220 -18.29 5.82 -9.05
CA VAL A 220 -19.14 6.57 -10.00
C VAL A 220 -20.55 5.98 -10.06
N ARG A 221 -20.71 4.65 -10.04
CA ARG A 221 -22.03 4.01 -9.98
C ARG A 221 -22.77 4.32 -8.69
N ILE A 222 -22.08 4.37 -7.54
CA ILE A 222 -22.69 4.82 -6.26
C ILE A 222 -23.19 6.26 -6.40
N LEU A 223 -22.41 7.15 -7.01
CA LEU A 223 -22.83 8.51 -7.32
C LEU A 223 -24.11 8.53 -8.17
N GLY A 224 -24.14 7.69 -9.23
CA GLY A 224 -25.31 7.53 -10.08
C GLY A 224 -26.57 7.10 -9.31
N GLU A 225 -26.41 6.14 -8.38
CA GLU A 225 -27.50 5.67 -7.52
C GLU A 225 -28.03 6.79 -6.58
N LEU A 226 -27.15 7.65 -6.08
CA LEU A 226 -27.55 8.82 -5.28
C LEU A 226 -28.34 9.83 -6.13
N HIS A 227 -27.88 10.13 -7.34
CA HIS A 227 -28.58 11.05 -8.24
C HIS A 227 -29.95 10.53 -8.68
N ARG A 228 -30.11 9.23 -8.94
CA ARG A 228 -31.43 8.62 -9.21
C ARG A 228 -32.43 8.82 -8.07
N ARG A 229 -31.94 8.97 -6.82
CA ARG A 229 -32.73 9.21 -5.62
C ARG A 229 -32.91 10.71 -5.30
N GLY A 230 -32.42 11.60 -6.17
CA GLY A 230 -32.55 13.05 -6.03
C GLY A 230 -31.50 13.71 -5.13
N TYR A 231 -30.39 13.03 -4.86
CA TYR A 231 -29.28 13.58 -4.04
C TYR A 231 -28.12 14.00 -4.94
N PRO A 232 -27.88 15.29 -5.20
CA PRO A 232 -26.90 15.78 -6.18
C PRO A 232 -25.51 15.86 -5.55
N PHE A 233 -24.95 14.73 -5.17
CA PHE A 233 -23.58 14.64 -4.69
C PHE A 233 -22.56 14.90 -5.79
N HIS A 234 -21.41 15.43 -5.41
CA HIS A 234 -20.20 15.48 -6.22
C HIS A 234 -19.20 14.40 -5.78
N LEU A 235 -18.51 13.79 -6.72
CA LEU A 235 -17.48 12.78 -6.44
C LEU A 235 -16.11 13.29 -6.91
N TYR A 236 -15.16 13.36 -6.00
CA TYR A 236 -13.77 13.69 -6.29
C TYR A 236 -12.92 12.42 -6.36
N LEU A 237 -12.45 12.09 -7.56
CA LEU A 237 -11.47 11.03 -7.82
C LEU A 237 -10.08 11.65 -7.76
N VAL A 238 -9.37 11.42 -6.63
CA VAL A 238 -8.11 12.09 -6.30
C VAL A 238 -6.95 11.12 -6.51
N GLY A 239 -6.18 11.29 -7.58
CA GLY A 239 -5.03 10.46 -7.90
C GLY A 239 -4.68 10.47 -9.38
N GLU A 240 -3.47 10.02 -9.68
CA GLU A 240 -3.00 9.96 -11.06
C GLU A 240 -3.71 8.86 -11.86
N LYS A 241 -3.81 9.07 -13.16
CA LYS A 241 -4.28 8.08 -14.11
C LYS A 241 -3.19 7.02 -14.35
N SER A 242 -3.36 5.84 -13.80
CA SER A 242 -2.43 4.71 -13.96
C SER A 242 -2.99 3.60 -14.87
N SER A 243 -4.31 3.55 -15.07
CA SER A 243 -4.97 2.62 -15.98
C SER A 243 -5.90 3.39 -16.93
N GLU A 244 -5.65 3.27 -18.24
CA GLU A 244 -6.53 3.83 -19.27
C GLU A 244 -7.89 3.14 -19.26
N ALA A 245 -7.91 1.83 -19.04
CA ALA A 245 -9.13 1.03 -19.00
C ALA A 245 -10.05 1.48 -17.84
N MET A 246 -9.49 1.62 -16.62
CA MET A 246 -10.26 2.09 -15.47
C MET A 246 -10.72 3.54 -15.63
N TYR A 247 -9.87 4.40 -16.21
CA TYR A 247 -10.24 5.78 -16.49
C TYR A 247 -11.45 5.86 -17.42
N ARG A 248 -11.45 5.08 -18.51
CA ARG A 248 -12.59 4.96 -19.43
C ARG A 248 -13.82 4.37 -18.75
N ALA A 249 -13.66 3.32 -17.95
CA ALA A 249 -14.76 2.74 -17.20
C ALA A 249 -15.47 3.75 -16.27
N CYS A 250 -14.71 4.70 -15.69
CA CYS A 250 -15.29 5.79 -14.91
C CYS A 250 -16.09 6.76 -15.79
N LEU A 251 -15.57 7.12 -16.97
CA LEU A 251 -16.29 8.01 -17.90
C LEU A 251 -17.56 7.35 -18.44
N ASP A 252 -17.47 6.08 -18.81
CA ASP A 252 -18.60 5.30 -19.31
C ASP A 252 -19.70 5.19 -18.25
N ALA A 253 -19.33 4.91 -17.00
CA ALA A 253 -20.26 4.87 -15.88
C ALA A 253 -20.89 6.26 -15.62
N ALA A 254 -20.10 7.35 -15.71
CA ALA A 254 -20.61 8.70 -15.54
C ALA A 254 -21.62 9.07 -16.63
N ALA A 255 -21.36 8.67 -17.89
CA ALA A 255 -22.29 8.86 -19.00
C ALA A 255 -23.56 8.00 -18.86
N GLU A 256 -23.42 6.71 -18.48
CA GLU A 256 -24.54 5.79 -18.26
C GLU A 256 -25.55 6.34 -17.24
N TYR A 257 -25.05 6.97 -16.18
CA TYR A 257 -25.89 7.52 -15.09
C TYR A 257 -26.23 9.01 -15.28
N GLY A 258 -25.69 9.68 -16.31
CA GLY A 258 -25.90 11.12 -16.54
C GLY A 258 -25.29 12.02 -15.48
N VAL A 259 -24.19 11.60 -14.86
CA VAL A 259 -23.52 12.30 -13.74
C VAL A 259 -22.15 12.87 -14.09
N ALA A 260 -21.85 13.04 -15.39
CA ALA A 260 -20.53 13.47 -15.84
C ALA A 260 -20.09 14.80 -15.22
N ASP A 261 -20.99 15.77 -15.07
CA ASP A 261 -20.72 17.10 -14.49
C ASP A 261 -20.45 17.05 -12.98
N TYR A 262 -20.74 15.93 -12.34
CA TYR A 262 -20.58 15.72 -10.90
C TYR A 262 -19.36 14.85 -10.54
N VAL A 263 -18.62 14.35 -11.54
CA VAL A 263 -17.40 13.57 -11.36
C VAL A 263 -16.17 14.42 -11.62
N HIS A 264 -15.36 14.67 -10.61
CA HIS A 264 -14.17 15.50 -10.68
C HIS A 264 -12.90 14.68 -10.60
N MET A 265 -12.18 14.54 -11.71
CA MET A 265 -10.88 13.87 -11.75
C MET A 265 -9.77 14.88 -11.49
N THR A 266 -9.20 14.90 -10.30
CA THR A 266 -8.29 15.97 -9.85
C THR A 266 -6.82 15.73 -10.20
N GLY A 267 -6.49 14.52 -10.68
CA GLY A 267 -5.09 14.12 -10.88
C GLY A 267 -4.34 13.90 -9.56
N ASN A 268 -3.02 13.82 -9.66
CA ASN A 268 -2.16 13.64 -8.49
C ASN A 268 -2.14 14.91 -7.62
N GLN A 269 -2.39 14.74 -6.32
CA GLN A 269 -2.43 15.84 -5.36
C GLN A 269 -1.43 15.59 -4.21
N PRO A 270 -0.91 16.64 -3.58
CA PRO A 270 -0.13 16.52 -2.35
C PRO A 270 -0.93 15.82 -1.25
N GLN A 271 -0.25 15.07 -0.37
CA GLN A 271 -0.90 14.32 0.72
C GLN A 271 -1.77 15.21 1.62
N SER A 272 -1.33 16.45 1.90
CA SER A 272 -2.11 17.43 2.68
C SER A 272 -3.45 17.77 2.02
N VAL A 273 -3.47 17.86 0.69
CA VAL A 273 -4.68 18.12 -0.10
C VAL A 273 -5.57 16.87 -0.14
N CYS A 274 -4.98 15.68 -0.28
CA CYS A 274 -5.74 14.42 -0.19
C CYS A 274 -6.48 14.30 1.14
N ARG A 275 -5.85 14.68 2.25
CA ARG A 275 -6.49 14.70 3.58
C ARG A 275 -7.65 15.69 3.64
N GLN A 276 -7.54 16.85 2.99
CA GLN A 276 -8.65 17.81 2.93
C GLN A 276 -9.86 17.22 2.18
N TYR A 277 -9.63 16.49 1.06
CA TYR A 277 -10.72 15.80 0.37
C TYR A 277 -11.39 14.76 1.26
N ALA A 278 -10.62 13.96 2.03
CA ALA A 278 -11.19 12.99 2.95
C ALA A 278 -12.01 13.67 4.07
N ARG A 279 -11.48 14.73 4.70
CA ARG A 279 -12.13 15.43 5.82
C ARG A 279 -13.42 16.12 5.42
N ASN A 280 -13.46 16.73 4.22
CA ASN A 280 -14.61 17.50 3.74
C ASN A 280 -15.67 16.62 3.06
N ALA A 281 -15.37 15.39 2.69
CA ALA A 281 -16.35 14.47 2.16
C ALA A 281 -17.26 13.90 3.25
N LEU A 282 -18.52 13.62 2.90
CA LEU A 282 -19.43 12.85 3.77
C LEU A 282 -18.80 11.47 4.06
N ALA A 283 -18.25 10.83 3.03
CA ALA A 283 -17.50 9.59 3.13
C ALA A 283 -16.41 9.50 2.05
N THR A 284 -15.34 8.77 2.36
CA THR A 284 -14.35 8.33 1.37
C THR A 284 -14.70 6.93 0.90
N LEU A 285 -14.90 6.78 -0.41
CA LEU A 285 -15.27 5.52 -1.05
C LEU A 285 -14.02 4.70 -1.36
N LEU A 286 -13.95 3.49 -0.90
CA LEU A 286 -12.84 2.56 -1.14
C LEU A 286 -13.36 1.19 -1.62
N PRO A 287 -13.95 1.10 -2.82
CA PRO A 287 -14.55 -0.13 -3.35
C PRO A 287 -13.55 -1.12 -3.95
N GLY A 288 -12.30 -1.02 -3.61
CA GLY A 288 -11.22 -1.85 -4.17
C GLY A 288 -11.32 -3.31 -3.77
N GLU A 289 -10.60 -4.15 -4.49
CA GLU A 289 -10.56 -5.60 -4.22
C GLU A 289 -9.69 -5.92 -2.98
N TRP A 290 -8.66 -5.09 -2.73
CA TRP A 290 -7.79 -5.18 -1.55
C TRP A 290 -7.72 -3.82 -0.87
N ASN A 291 -8.35 -3.72 0.30
CA ASN A 291 -8.50 -2.45 0.98
C ASN A 291 -7.54 -2.23 2.16
N ARG A 292 -6.68 -3.21 2.50
CA ARG A 292 -5.55 -3.00 3.44
C ARG A 292 -4.45 -2.14 2.83
N VAL A 293 -4.84 -0.99 2.32
CA VAL A 293 -3.92 -0.03 1.70
C VAL A 293 -3.74 1.18 2.59
N ASN A 294 -2.63 1.87 2.43
CA ASN A 294 -2.29 3.04 3.26
C ASN A 294 -3.43 4.04 3.37
N ILE A 295 -4.17 4.27 2.28
CA ILE A 295 -5.26 5.24 2.27
C ILE A 295 -6.39 4.86 3.23
N PHE A 296 -6.67 3.58 3.42
CA PHE A 296 -7.68 3.12 4.37
C PHE A 296 -7.30 3.52 5.80
N TYR A 297 -6.06 3.24 6.18
CA TYR A 297 -5.52 3.62 7.49
C TYR A 297 -5.44 5.13 7.65
N GLU A 298 -5.03 5.86 6.61
CA GLU A 298 -4.96 7.32 6.63
C GLU A 298 -6.34 7.96 6.82
N VAL A 299 -7.35 7.48 6.10
CA VAL A 299 -8.71 8.02 6.18
C VAL A 299 -9.34 7.74 7.55
N MET A 300 -9.18 6.54 8.10
CA MET A 300 -9.62 6.23 9.45
C MET A 300 -8.85 7.05 10.50
N GLY A 301 -7.53 7.18 10.32
CA GLY A 301 -6.67 7.99 11.19
C GLY A 301 -7.03 9.47 11.21
N GLU A 302 -7.54 9.99 10.11
CA GLU A 302 -8.07 11.36 10.02
C GLU A 302 -9.50 11.48 10.61
N GLY A 303 -10.07 10.41 11.12
CA GLY A 303 -11.44 10.41 11.65
C GLY A 303 -12.48 10.67 10.56
N CYS A 304 -12.28 10.13 9.37
CA CYS A 304 -13.22 10.25 8.27
C CYS A 304 -14.06 8.98 8.14
N VAL A 305 -15.27 9.11 7.59
CA VAL A 305 -16.08 7.93 7.29
C VAL A 305 -15.50 7.22 6.08
N VAL A 306 -15.22 5.93 6.22
CA VAL A 306 -14.91 5.03 5.10
C VAL A 306 -16.16 4.27 4.70
N LEU A 307 -16.45 4.22 3.41
CA LEU A 307 -17.42 3.30 2.82
C LEU A 307 -16.67 2.33 1.89
N THR A 308 -16.69 1.05 2.23
CA THR A 308 -15.98 0.00 1.48
C THR A 308 -16.94 -1.12 1.08
N ASN A 309 -16.60 -1.85 0.03
CA ASN A 309 -17.32 -3.06 -0.34
C ASN A 309 -17.02 -4.19 0.66
N ASN A 310 -17.92 -5.17 0.70
CA ASN A 310 -17.76 -6.36 1.52
C ASN A 310 -16.59 -7.22 0.97
N ASN A 311 -15.41 -7.08 1.57
CA ASN A 311 -14.25 -7.93 1.33
C ASN A 311 -13.54 -8.21 2.64
N HIS A 312 -12.92 -9.38 2.77
CA HIS A 312 -12.33 -9.85 4.01
C HIS A 312 -10.94 -9.25 4.33
N SER A 313 -10.42 -8.38 3.46
CA SER A 313 -9.05 -7.87 3.64
C SER A 313 -8.89 -6.93 4.83
N VAL A 314 -9.99 -6.41 5.37
CA VAL A 314 -10.02 -5.43 6.47
C VAL A 314 -10.85 -5.87 7.68
N ASP A 315 -11.36 -7.09 7.68
CA ASP A 315 -12.27 -7.58 8.75
C ASP A 315 -11.67 -7.54 10.16
N GLU A 316 -10.35 -7.57 10.29
CA GLU A 316 -9.68 -7.56 11.61
C GLU A 316 -9.93 -6.30 12.44
N PHE A 317 -10.14 -5.15 11.79
CA PHE A 317 -10.23 -3.86 12.48
C PHE A 317 -11.49 -3.06 12.12
N ILE A 318 -12.38 -3.59 11.28
CA ILE A 318 -13.64 -2.94 11.00
C ILE A 318 -14.76 -3.50 11.88
N ASP A 319 -15.48 -2.55 12.49
CA ASP A 319 -16.75 -2.80 13.17
C ASP A 319 -17.84 -2.17 12.31
N ARG A 320 -18.51 -3.02 11.51
CA ARG A 320 -19.48 -2.64 10.46
C ARG A 320 -20.58 -1.75 11.01
N GLY A 321 -20.73 -0.57 10.45
CA GLY A 321 -21.72 0.43 10.87
C GLY A 321 -21.30 1.27 12.09
N ASN A 322 -20.22 0.90 12.80
CA ASN A 322 -19.72 1.61 13.97
C ASN A 322 -18.44 2.41 13.70
N ASN A 323 -17.46 1.87 12.96
CA ASN A 323 -16.24 2.58 12.60
C ASN A 323 -15.99 2.66 11.08
N CYS A 324 -16.77 1.91 10.31
CA CYS A 324 -16.69 1.84 8.86
C CYS A 324 -18.05 1.41 8.31
N LEU A 325 -18.44 1.92 7.13
CA LEU A 325 -19.62 1.47 6.40
C LEU A 325 -19.20 0.42 5.38
N VAL A 326 -19.96 -0.67 5.29
CA VAL A 326 -19.69 -1.79 4.37
C VAL A 326 -20.95 -2.06 3.56
N TYR A 327 -20.78 -2.32 2.26
CA TYR A 327 -21.87 -2.56 1.35
C TYR A 327 -21.60 -3.75 0.41
N ASP A 328 -22.65 -4.37 -0.06
CA ASP A 328 -22.60 -5.43 -1.08
C ASP A 328 -22.93 -4.88 -2.48
N THR A 329 -23.89 -3.95 -2.58
CA THR A 329 -24.31 -3.34 -3.84
C THR A 329 -24.21 -1.83 -3.82
N GLU A 330 -24.04 -1.20 -4.99
CA GLU A 330 -23.97 0.25 -5.13
C GLU A 330 -25.27 0.94 -4.68
N ALA A 331 -26.40 0.26 -4.83
CA ALA A 331 -27.71 0.73 -4.35
C ALA A 331 -27.74 0.81 -2.81
N GLU A 332 -27.25 -0.23 -2.13
CA GLU A 332 -27.09 -0.25 -0.66
C GLU A 332 -26.12 0.83 -0.18
N ALA A 333 -24.99 1.00 -0.90
CA ALA A 333 -24.05 2.07 -0.60
C ALA A 333 -24.72 3.45 -0.62
N ALA A 334 -25.54 3.72 -1.63
CA ALA A 334 -26.29 4.96 -1.74
C ALA A 334 -27.30 5.14 -0.57
N GLU A 335 -28.01 4.08 -0.19
CA GLU A 335 -28.92 4.09 0.96
C GLU A 335 -28.21 4.40 2.27
N GLN A 336 -27.06 3.78 2.51
CA GLN A 336 -26.23 4.06 3.69
C GLN A 336 -25.74 5.49 3.74
N LEU A 337 -25.33 6.07 2.59
CA LEU A 337 -24.89 7.47 2.50
C LEU A 337 -26.04 8.45 2.74
N ILE A 338 -27.23 8.17 2.22
CA ILE A 338 -28.44 8.96 2.49
C ILE A 338 -28.80 8.90 3.98
N ALA A 339 -28.78 7.71 4.58
CA ALA A 339 -29.02 7.54 6.00
C ALA A 339 -27.99 8.31 6.85
N LEU A 340 -26.72 8.32 6.43
CA LEU A 340 -25.66 9.04 7.11
C LEU A 340 -25.84 10.57 6.97
N LEU A 341 -26.24 11.06 5.81
CA LEU A 341 -26.56 12.47 5.58
C LEU A 341 -27.68 12.96 6.49
N ASN A 342 -28.71 12.12 6.70
CA ASN A 342 -29.87 12.42 7.52
C ASN A 342 -29.65 12.22 9.04
N ASP A 343 -28.52 11.62 9.45
CA ASP A 343 -28.11 11.43 10.84
C ASP A 343 -26.66 11.91 11.09
N PRO A 344 -26.45 13.24 11.23
CA PRO A 344 -25.12 13.80 11.50
C PRO A 344 -24.48 13.27 12.79
N GLN A 345 -25.28 12.90 13.79
CA GLN A 345 -24.76 12.33 15.03
C GLN A 345 -24.17 10.92 14.78
N ARG A 346 -24.82 10.12 13.94
CA ARG A 346 -24.27 8.83 13.51
C ARG A 346 -22.96 9.02 12.76
N ALA A 347 -22.89 9.99 11.86
CA ALA A 347 -21.67 10.31 11.14
C ALA A 347 -20.53 10.68 12.09
N GLN A 348 -20.78 11.50 13.11
CA GLN A 348 -19.80 11.85 14.13
C GLN A 348 -19.37 10.66 14.97
N ARG A 349 -20.28 9.77 15.36
CA ARG A 349 -19.95 8.54 16.09
C ARG A 349 -19.03 7.63 15.29
N ILE A 350 -19.35 7.41 14.01
CA ILE A 350 -18.50 6.59 13.11
C ILE A 350 -17.12 7.22 12.96
N ARG A 351 -17.01 8.52 12.75
CA ARG A 351 -15.74 9.25 12.65
C ARG A 351 -14.90 9.11 13.92
N ALA A 352 -15.51 9.29 15.10
CA ALA A 352 -14.81 9.14 16.38
C ALA A 352 -14.33 7.71 16.62
N ASN A 353 -15.15 6.72 16.26
CA ASN A 353 -14.79 5.31 16.39
C ASN A 353 -13.69 4.91 15.39
N ALA A 354 -13.74 5.38 14.15
CA ALA A 354 -12.69 5.18 13.16
C ALA A 354 -11.33 5.70 13.65
N HIS A 355 -11.30 6.93 14.16
CA HIS A 355 -10.09 7.53 14.73
C HIS A 355 -9.57 6.76 15.93
N ARG A 356 -10.45 6.34 16.85
CA ARG A 356 -10.09 5.51 18.01
C ARG A 356 -9.48 4.19 17.58
N THR A 357 -10.11 3.48 16.64
CA THR A 357 -9.57 2.24 16.07
C THR A 357 -8.17 2.46 15.49
N ALA A 358 -7.98 3.57 14.77
CA ALA A 358 -6.67 3.90 14.20
C ALA A 358 -5.60 4.11 15.27
N ILE A 359 -5.91 4.82 16.36
CA ILE A 359 -4.97 5.04 17.48
C ILE A 359 -4.63 3.73 18.20
N GLU A 360 -5.63 2.88 18.42
CA GLU A 360 -5.49 1.66 19.21
C GLU A 360 -4.82 0.53 18.43
N GLN A 361 -5.10 0.43 17.14
CA GLN A 361 -4.73 -0.76 16.35
C GLN A 361 -3.67 -0.49 15.29
N PHE A 362 -3.55 0.74 14.76
CA PHE A 362 -2.61 1.01 13.69
C PHE A 362 -1.27 1.50 14.22
N LEU A 363 -0.21 1.09 13.54
CA LEU A 363 1.12 1.55 13.87
C LEU A 363 1.40 2.92 13.22
N THR A 364 1.98 3.83 14.00
CA THR A 364 2.54 5.06 13.43
C THR A 364 3.75 4.76 12.57
N LEU A 365 4.04 5.67 11.62
CA LEU A 365 5.23 5.54 10.75
C LEU A 365 6.51 5.34 11.58
N GLU A 366 6.66 6.12 12.65
CA GLU A 366 7.84 6.06 13.51
C GLU A 366 7.97 4.71 14.22
N LYS A 367 6.89 4.23 14.84
CA LYS A 367 6.88 2.95 15.55
C LYS A 367 7.14 1.80 14.58
N ARG A 368 6.40 1.73 13.48
CA ARG A 368 6.49 0.64 12.51
C ARG A 368 7.87 0.55 11.84
N PHE A 369 8.36 1.66 11.32
CA PHE A 369 9.65 1.68 10.64
C PHE A 369 10.83 1.74 11.61
N GLY A 370 10.60 2.22 12.84
CA GLY A 370 11.56 2.08 13.93
C GLY A 370 11.82 0.63 14.30
N MET A 371 10.76 -0.19 14.38
CA MET A 371 10.88 -1.64 14.58
C MET A 371 11.61 -2.33 13.42
N GLU A 372 11.30 -1.97 12.17
CA GLU A 372 11.98 -2.52 10.99
C GLU A 372 13.46 -2.19 10.98
N ALA A 373 13.83 -0.94 11.26
CA ALA A 373 15.23 -0.53 11.34
C ALA A 373 15.97 -1.29 12.45
N GLN A 374 15.33 -1.49 13.61
CA GLN A 374 15.92 -2.23 14.71
C GLN A 374 16.10 -3.72 14.36
N LEU A 375 15.11 -4.34 13.71
CA LEU A 375 15.21 -5.72 13.22
C LEU A 375 16.40 -5.90 12.25
N VAL A 376 16.61 -4.94 11.34
CA VAL A 376 17.77 -4.94 10.44
C VAL A 376 19.08 -4.88 11.23
N MET A 377 19.19 -3.98 12.19
CA MET A 377 20.39 -3.81 13.01
C MET A 377 20.70 -5.00 13.89
N ASP A 378 19.67 -5.60 14.50
CA ASP A 378 19.82 -6.79 15.35
C ASP A 378 20.25 -7.99 14.53
N THR A 379 19.65 -8.18 13.34
CA THR A 379 20.06 -9.23 12.42
C THR A 379 21.49 -9.03 11.93
N ALA A 380 21.89 -7.80 11.58
CA ALA A 380 23.25 -7.46 11.17
C ALA A 380 24.29 -7.77 12.26
N SER A 381 23.92 -7.56 13.51
CA SER A 381 24.76 -7.81 14.70
C SER A 381 24.70 -9.25 15.22
N GLY A 382 23.93 -10.14 14.58
CA GLY A 382 23.74 -11.53 15.03
C GLY A 382 22.96 -11.66 16.33
N ARG A 383 22.17 -10.65 16.72
CA ARG A 383 21.33 -10.70 17.92
C ARG A 383 20.09 -11.54 17.65
N ASP A 384 19.50 -12.08 18.74
CA ASP A 384 18.24 -12.79 18.66
C ASP A 384 17.11 -11.87 18.20
N THR A 385 16.35 -12.32 17.21
CA THR A 385 15.20 -11.61 16.63
C THR A 385 13.87 -12.28 16.94
N ALA A 386 13.85 -13.34 17.76
CA ALA A 386 12.64 -14.08 18.10
C ALA A 386 11.61 -13.26 18.92
N HIS A 387 12.04 -12.15 19.52
CA HIS A 387 11.15 -11.25 20.26
C HIS A 387 10.31 -10.32 19.38
N TYR A 388 10.60 -10.24 18.08
CA TYR A 388 9.77 -9.48 17.15
C TYR A 388 8.50 -10.27 16.80
N PRO A 389 7.32 -9.63 16.78
CA PRO A 389 6.09 -10.30 16.41
C PRO A 389 6.14 -10.74 14.94
N GLU A 390 5.73 -11.98 14.69
CA GLU A 390 5.66 -12.51 13.32
C GLU A 390 4.57 -11.80 12.50
N ILE A 391 3.43 -11.51 13.14
CA ILE A 391 2.26 -10.89 12.51
C ILE A 391 1.88 -9.62 13.28
N ILE A 392 1.69 -8.55 12.57
CA ILE A 392 1.09 -7.29 13.04
C ILE A 392 0.11 -6.83 11.97
#